data_25ce2c97a103e1c48a9abc6c834abc5e
#
_entry.id   25ce2c97a103e1c48a9abc6c834abc5e
#
_cell.length_a   1.000
_cell.length_b   1.000
_cell.length_c   1.000
_cell.angle_alpha   90.00
_cell.angle_beta   90.00
_cell.angle_gamma   90.00
#
_symmetry.space_group_name_H-M   'P 1'
#
loop_
_entity.id
_entity.type
_entity.pdbx_description
1 polymer ?
#
loop_
_entity_poly.entity_id
_entity_poly.type
_entity_poly.pdbx_seq_one_letter_code
_entity_poly.pdbx_strand_id
1 'polypeptide(L)'
;MNIKAFHETLLKDGFTVVERAVAPNSSLETHNHDWEVKALITAGSFYVHTKAEQKTYREGEVFTLTANEPHTEGAGEDGASLLIGRK
;
A
#
# COMPACT_ATOMS: atom_id res chain seq x y z
N MET A 1 -15.16 4.61 -4.47
CA MET A 1 -13.78 4.29 -4.89
C MET A 1 -13.77 3.99 -6.38
N ASN A 2 -12.88 4.62 -7.13
CA ASN A 2 -12.73 4.35 -8.56
C ASN A 2 -11.34 3.78 -8.84
N ILE A 3 -11.25 2.47 -8.87
CA ILE A 3 -9.99 1.73 -9.06
C ILE A 3 -9.37 2.05 -10.41
N LYS A 4 -10.18 2.08 -11.47
CA LYS A 4 -9.70 2.38 -12.82
C LYS A 4 -9.09 3.78 -12.92
N ALA A 5 -9.75 4.76 -12.34
CA ALA A 5 -9.25 6.14 -12.36
C ALA A 5 -7.93 6.26 -11.58
N PHE A 6 -7.82 5.59 -10.45
CA PHE A 6 -6.59 5.57 -9.66
C PHE A 6 -5.44 4.94 -10.45
N HIS A 7 -5.70 3.80 -11.10
CA HIS A 7 -4.73 3.12 -11.94
C HIS A 7 -4.23 4.03 -13.07
N GLU A 8 -5.15 4.68 -13.78
CA GLU A 8 -4.80 5.60 -14.86
C GLU A 8 -3.96 6.77 -14.36
N THR A 9 -4.30 7.33 -13.19
CA THR A 9 -3.54 8.42 -12.58
C THR A 9 -2.12 7.98 -12.24
N LEU A 10 -1.95 6.78 -11.68
CA LEU A 10 -0.62 6.24 -11.38
C LEU A 10 0.23 6.11 -12.64
N LEU A 11 -0.33 5.56 -13.71
CA LEU A 11 0.39 5.42 -14.97
C LEU A 11 0.78 6.79 -15.54
N LYS A 12 -0.14 7.74 -15.51
CA LYS A 12 0.10 9.10 -15.99
C LYS A 12 1.23 9.78 -15.21
N ASP A 13 1.30 9.52 -13.91
CA ASP A 13 2.32 10.10 -13.04
C ASP A 13 3.65 9.35 -13.08
N GLY A 14 3.78 8.34 -13.95
CA GLY A 14 5.03 7.62 -14.14
C GLY A 14 5.26 6.43 -13.23
N PHE A 15 4.25 5.99 -12.48
CA PHE A 15 4.36 4.82 -11.63
C PHE A 15 4.24 3.53 -12.44
N THR A 16 4.98 2.50 -12.01
CA THR A 16 4.72 1.12 -12.43
C THR A 16 3.65 0.58 -11.48
N VAL A 17 2.63 -0.08 -12.01
CA VAL A 17 1.48 -0.53 -11.23
C VAL A 17 1.46 -2.04 -11.10
N VAL A 18 1.28 -2.52 -9.86
CA VAL A 18 1.09 -3.94 -9.56
C VAL A 18 -0.11 -4.11 -8.64
N GLU A 19 -0.72 -5.29 -8.70
CA GLU A 19 -1.77 -5.70 -7.78
C GLU A 19 -1.18 -6.69 -6.78
N ARG A 20 -1.66 -6.61 -5.53
CA ARG A 20 -1.18 -7.50 -4.48
C ARG A 20 -2.34 -7.93 -3.59
N ALA A 21 -2.40 -9.23 -3.29
CA ALA A 21 -3.30 -9.77 -2.29
C ALA A 21 -2.46 -10.20 -1.08
N VAL A 22 -2.89 -9.80 0.11
CA VAL A 22 -2.20 -10.08 1.37
C VAL A 22 -3.09 -10.94 2.24
N ALA A 23 -2.57 -12.09 2.69
CA ALA A 23 -3.32 -13.05 3.48
C ALA A 23 -3.76 -12.44 4.84
N PRO A 24 -4.90 -12.90 5.38
CA PRO A 24 -5.36 -12.43 6.69
C PRO A 24 -4.28 -12.60 7.77
N ASN A 25 -4.15 -11.58 8.60
CA ASN A 25 -3.24 -11.55 9.75
C ASN A 25 -1.76 -11.76 9.42
N SER A 26 -1.39 -11.65 8.14
CA SER A 26 0.00 -11.73 7.74
C SER A 26 0.72 -10.40 8.00
N SER A 27 2.01 -10.48 8.25
CA SER A 27 2.83 -9.29 8.52
C SER A 27 4.22 -9.47 7.93
N LEU A 28 4.86 -8.35 7.62
CA LEU A 28 6.25 -8.29 7.21
C LEU A 28 7.04 -7.50 8.24
N GLU A 29 8.23 -7.99 8.57
CA GLU A 29 9.15 -7.30 9.46
C GLU A 29 9.62 -5.99 8.85
N THR A 30 10.29 -5.16 9.63
CA THR A 30 10.80 -3.88 9.17
C THR A 30 11.67 -4.06 7.93
N HIS A 31 11.33 -3.34 6.88
CA HIS A 31 12.06 -3.34 5.62
C HIS A 31 11.94 -1.97 4.94
N ASN A 32 12.69 -1.79 3.87
CA ASN A 32 12.60 -0.62 3.03
C ASN A 32 12.83 -1.00 1.57
N HIS A 33 12.51 -0.09 0.67
CA HIS A 33 12.84 -0.24 -0.76
C HIS A 33 13.34 1.10 -1.31
N ASP A 34 14.07 1.03 -2.42
CA ASP A 34 14.66 2.22 -3.04
C ASP A 34 13.72 2.94 -4.02
N TRP A 35 12.43 2.66 -3.94
CA TRP A 35 11.40 3.34 -4.73
C TRP A 35 10.31 3.91 -3.81
N GLU A 36 9.60 4.91 -4.32
CA GLU A 36 8.44 5.43 -3.61
C GLU A 36 7.20 4.60 -3.92
N VAL A 37 6.25 4.61 -3.01
CA VAL A 37 5.01 3.84 -3.10
C VAL A 37 3.81 4.74 -2.96
N LYS A 38 2.80 4.52 -3.81
CA LYS A 38 1.47 5.10 -3.65
C LYS A 38 0.46 4.00 -3.88
N ALA A 39 -0.29 3.64 -2.86
CA ALA A 39 -1.16 2.46 -2.90
C ALA A 39 -2.58 2.76 -2.45
N LEU A 40 -3.53 2.12 -3.14
CA LEU A 40 -4.96 2.16 -2.83
C LEU A 40 -5.35 0.80 -2.25
N ILE A 41 -6.06 0.82 -1.12
CA ILE A 41 -6.65 -0.39 -0.56
C ILE A 41 -7.96 -0.65 -1.29
N THR A 42 -8.02 -1.76 -2.01
CA THR A 42 -9.20 -2.11 -2.82
C THR A 42 -10.15 -3.05 -2.07
N ALA A 43 -9.66 -3.75 -1.04
CA ALA A 43 -10.48 -4.59 -0.17
C ALA A 43 -9.75 -4.83 1.15
N GLY A 44 -10.49 -5.06 2.23
CA GLY A 44 -9.94 -5.40 3.53
C GLY A 44 -9.29 -4.23 4.26
N SER A 45 -8.27 -4.54 5.05
CA SER A 45 -7.52 -3.54 5.79
C SER A 45 -6.03 -3.86 5.80
N PHE A 46 -5.22 -2.81 5.78
CA PHE A 46 -3.77 -2.94 5.71
C PHE A 46 -3.12 -1.87 6.59
N TYR A 47 -2.17 -2.26 7.44
CA TYR A 47 -1.48 -1.30 8.27
C TYR A 47 -0.06 -1.05 7.75
N VAL A 48 0.40 0.17 7.96
CA VAL A 48 1.78 0.58 7.67
C VAL A 48 2.28 1.35 8.89
N HIS A 49 3.36 0.87 9.49
CA HIS A 49 3.97 1.49 10.65
C HIS A 49 5.36 2.01 10.29
N THR A 50 5.54 3.31 10.44
CA THR A 50 6.83 3.98 10.27
C THR A 50 7.25 4.58 11.60
N LYS A 51 8.43 5.19 11.66
CA LYS A 51 8.83 5.94 12.86
C LYS A 51 7.87 7.09 13.19
N ALA A 52 7.31 7.70 12.14
CA ALA A 52 6.45 8.88 12.30
C ALA A 52 5.04 8.54 12.74
N GLU A 53 4.50 7.42 12.27
CA GLU A 53 3.13 7.05 12.62
C GLU A 53 2.85 5.55 12.44
N GLN A 54 1.79 5.11 13.13
CA GLN A 54 1.23 3.78 13.00
C GLN A 54 -0.20 3.95 12.52
N LYS A 55 -0.51 3.49 11.31
CA LYS A 55 -1.82 3.74 10.72
C LYS A 55 -2.35 2.51 10.02
N THR A 56 -3.66 2.28 10.16
CA THR A 56 -4.39 1.26 9.43
C THR A 56 -5.22 1.93 8.35
N TYR A 57 -5.12 1.39 7.15
CA TYR A 57 -5.86 1.87 5.97
C TYR A 57 -6.91 0.85 5.60
N ARG A 58 -8.09 1.34 5.23
CA ARG A 58 -9.24 0.52 4.86
C ARG A 58 -9.59 0.74 3.40
N GLU A 59 -10.54 -0.04 2.90
CA GLU A 59 -11.02 0.06 1.52
C GLU A 59 -11.29 1.51 1.13
N GLY A 60 -10.75 1.93 -0.01
CA GLY A 60 -10.87 3.28 -0.52
C GLY A 60 -9.81 4.27 -0.04
N GLU A 61 -9.02 3.90 0.95
CA GLU A 61 -7.96 4.78 1.46
C GLU A 61 -6.64 4.56 0.71
N VAL A 62 -5.83 5.59 0.69
CA VAL A 62 -4.54 5.62 -0.02
C VAL A 62 -3.43 5.90 0.97
N PHE A 63 -2.30 5.22 0.84
CA PHE A 63 -1.09 5.58 1.56
C PHE A 63 0.07 5.80 0.62
N THR A 64 1.07 6.55 1.10
CA THR A 64 2.31 6.80 0.39
C THR A 64 3.50 6.48 1.29
N LEU A 65 4.59 6.03 0.68
CA LEU A 65 5.86 5.84 1.36
C LEU A 65 6.95 6.46 0.51
N THR A 66 7.85 7.20 1.17
CA THR A 66 9.03 7.72 0.48
C THR A 66 10.04 6.59 0.26
N ALA A 67 10.92 6.78 -0.74
CA ALA A 67 11.99 5.82 -1.00
C ALA A 67 12.86 5.65 0.24
N ASN A 68 13.26 4.42 0.52
CA ASN A 68 14.13 4.04 1.64
C ASN A 68 13.56 4.26 3.04
N GLU A 69 12.27 4.55 3.17
CA GLU A 69 11.65 4.72 4.49
C GLU A 69 11.42 3.34 5.14
N PRO A 70 12.06 3.07 6.31
CA PRO A 70 11.83 1.81 7.01
C PRO A 70 10.40 1.72 7.52
N HIS A 71 9.76 0.56 7.30
CA HIS A 71 8.40 0.34 7.75
C HIS A 71 8.12 -1.13 8.00
N THR A 72 7.11 -1.38 8.85
CA THR A 72 6.48 -2.69 8.97
C THR A 72 5.10 -2.61 8.35
N GLU A 73 4.58 -3.71 7.87
CA GLU A 73 3.27 -3.75 7.23
C GLU A 73 2.57 -5.09 7.42
N GLY A 74 1.26 -5.09 7.27
CA GLY A 74 0.49 -6.32 7.34
C GLY A 74 -0.98 -6.10 7.09
N ALA A 75 -1.71 -7.22 7.00
CA ALA A 75 -3.16 -7.20 6.80
C ALA A 75 -3.91 -7.48 8.09
N GLY A 76 -5.14 -6.97 8.19
CA GLY A 76 -6.07 -7.31 9.25
C GLY A 76 -6.67 -8.70 9.08
N GLU A 77 -7.69 -9.01 9.87
CA GLU A 77 -8.29 -10.36 9.92
C GLU A 77 -8.97 -10.80 8.62
N ASP A 78 -9.35 -9.85 7.76
CA ASP A 78 -9.97 -10.13 6.47
C ASP A 78 -8.98 -10.10 5.31
N GLY A 79 -7.69 -9.95 5.60
CA GLY A 79 -6.69 -9.75 4.57
C GLY A 79 -6.79 -8.37 3.95
N ALA A 80 -6.09 -8.18 2.84
CA ALA A 80 -6.12 -6.93 2.09
C ALA A 80 -5.83 -7.17 0.62
N SER A 81 -6.42 -6.33 -0.22
CA SER A 81 -6.04 -6.24 -1.63
C SER A 81 -5.63 -4.81 -1.91
N LEU A 82 -4.56 -4.64 -2.67
CA LEU A 82 -3.98 -3.33 -2.95
C LEU A 82 -3.67 -3.17 -4.42
N LEU A 83 -3.84 -1.94 -4.89
CA LEU A 83 -3.32 -1.50 -6.18
C LEU A 83 -2.13 -0.59 -5.86
N ILE A 84 -0.93 -0.99 -6.26
CA ILE A 84 0.31 -0.36 -5.80
C ILE A 84 1.04 0.28 -6.96
N GLY A 85 1.34 1.58 -6.83
CA GLY A 85 2.25 2.28 -7.70
C GLY A 85 3.65 2.32 -7.10
N ARG A 86 4.66 2.06 -7.93
CA ARG A 86 6.08 2.13 -7.56
C ARG A 86 6.78 3.09 -8.52
N LYS A 87 7.66 3.90 -7.98
CA LYS A 87 8.34 4.89 -8.82
C LYS A 87 9.79 5.16 -8.40
#